data_d98a3bd6f338e6dcb24d4479ddf10fd8
#
_entry.id   d98a3bd6f338e6dcb24d4479ddf10fd8
#
_cell.length_a   1.000
_cell.length_b   1.000
_cell.length_c   1.000
_cell.angle_alpha   90.00
_cell.angle_beta   90.00
_cell.angle_gamma   90.00
#
_symmetry.space_group_name_H-M   'P 1'
#
loop_
_entity.id
_entity.type
_entity.pdbx_description
1 polymer ?
#
loop_
_entity_poly.entity_id
_entity_poly.type
_entity_poly.pdbx_seq_one_letter_code
_entity_poly.pdbx_strand_id
1 'polypeptide(L)'
;CRRQRQMCIRDRQESEFDSKANSFAGAKGLMQIMPATGKLLSKKVGLGYSRAKLTENDFYNLQLGSFYITNLYNEFNGSIYMALAAYNAGPHRVTRWIRRFGDPRTNKIDPIDWIELIPFSETRNYVQRVIENIQVYKFVLEKKDVSNNIDQLLFN
;
A
#
# COMPACT_ATOMS: atom_id res chain seq x y z
N CYS A 1 11.58 21.54 6.52
CA CYS A 1 10.63 20.87 5.60
C CYS A 1 11.23 19.70 4.81
N ARG A 2 12.43 19.83 4.17
CA ARG A 2 13.05 18.71 3.44
C ARG A 2 13.51 17.57 4.36
N ARG A 3 14.10 17.88 5.52
CA ARG A 3 14.53 16.90 6.53
C ARG A 3 13.33 16.12 7.15
N GLN A 4 12.21 16.78 7.40
CA GLN A 4 11.00 16.11 7.91
C GLN A 4 10.41 15.10 6.91
N ARG A 5 10.40 15.41 5.60
CA ARG A 5 9.94 14.47 4.58
C ARG A 5 10.84 13.23 4.47
N GLN A 6 12.16 13.41 4.58
CA GLN A 6 13.11 12.29 4.58
C GLN A 6 12.98 11.41 5.83
N MET A 7 12.67 11.99 7.00
CA MET A 7 12.34 11.23 8.22
C MET A 7 11.05 10.43 8.04
N CYS A 8 9.98 11.02 7.50
CA CYS A 8 8.72 10.28 7.25
C CYS A 8 8.89 9.08 6.29
N ILE A 9 9.75 9.21 5.27
CA ILE A 9 10.07 8.11 4.35
C ILE A 9 10.88 7.03 5.08
N ARG A 10 11.82 7.43 5.94
CA ARG A 10 12.62 6.55 6.76
C ARG A 10 11.76 5.81 7.79
N ASP A 11 10.89 6.51 8.52
CA ASP A 11 10.04 5.93 9.56
C ASP A 11 9.03 4.92 9.00
N ARG A 12 8.54 5.10 7.77
CA ARG A 12 7.67 4.11 7.09
C ARG A 12 8.40 2.87 6.60
N GLN A 13 9.68 2.99 6.25
CA GLN A 13 10.52 1.85 5.86
C GLN A 13 11.13 1.12 7.05
N GLU A 14 11.31 1.82 8.15
CA GLU A 14 11.87 1.31 9.40
C GLU A 14 10.80 0.83 10.38
N SER A 15 9.51 0.75 10.00
CA SER A 15 8.55 0.00 10.81
C SER A 15 8.86 -1.50 10.82
N GLU A 16 10.00 -1.94 10.27
CA GLU A 16 10.61 -3.27 10.33
C GLU A 16 9.84 -4.28 11.22
N PHE A 17 8.50 -4.39 10.99
CA PHE A 17 7.57 -5.15 11.81
C PHE A 17 7.36 -4.62 13.24
N ASP A 18 7.63 -3.32 13.51
CA ASP A 18 7.32 -2.72 14.80
C ASP A 18 5.81 -2.49 14.95
N SER A 19 5.19 -3.33 15.79
CA SER A 19 3.77 -3.24 16.13
C SER A 19 3.38 -1.93 16.83
N LYS A 20 4.35 -1.23 17.43
CA LYS A 20 4.13 0.05 18.13
C LYS A 20 4.40 1.26 17.26
N ALA A 21 4.76 1.05 15.98
CA ALA A 21 5.06 2.14 15.06
C ALA A 21 3.90 3.15 14.96
N ASN A 22 4.27 4.41 15.09
CA ASN A 22 3.37 5.55 14.91
C ASN A 22 4.00 6.52 13.92
N SER A 23 3.38 6.71 12.75
CA SER A 23 3.88 7.70 11.80
C SER A 23 3.59 9.12 12.27
N PHE A 24 4.33 10.09 11.75
CA PHE A 24 4.07 11.52 11.98
C PHE A 24 2.64 11.92 11.55
N ALA A 25 2.09 11.28 10.50
CA ALA A 25 0.72 11.50 10.06
C ALA A 25 -0.34 10.82 10.96
N GLY A 26 0.08 10.03 11.95
CA GLY A 26 -0.80 9.34 12.89
C GLY A 26 -1.25 7.95 12.46
N ALA A 27 -0.64 7.36 11.42
CA ALA A 27 -0.84 5.96 11.08
C ALA A 27 -0.23 5.05 12.15
N LYS A 28 -0.81 3.87 12.40
CA LYS A 28 -0.53 3.04 13.58
C LYS A 28 -0.29 1.57 13.25
N GLY A 29 0.68 0.98 13.95
CA GLY A 29 0.96 -0.45 13.98
C GLY A 29 1.57 -1.00 12.70
N LEU A 30 1.64 -2.33 12.59
CA LEU A 30 2.32 -3.06 11.51
C LEU A 30 1.90 -2.64 10.11
N MET A 31 0.60 -2.47 9.90
CA MET A 31 0.03 -2.09 8.60
C MET A 31 -0.21 -0.59 8.46
N GLN A 32 0.33 0.22 9.36
CA GLN A 32 0.25 1.68 9.35
C GLN A 32 -1.16 2.22 9.03
N ILE A 33 -2.15 1.76 9.79
CA ILE A 33 -3.55 2.11 9.56
C ILE A 33 -3.88 3.45 10.21
N MET A 34 -4.44 4.38 9.43
CA MET A 34 -4.99 5.63 9.95
C MET A 34 -6.20 5.32 10.87
N PRO A 35 -6.30 5.96 12.06
CA PRO A 35 -7.40 5.71 13.00
C PRO A 35 -8.81 5.87 12.39
N ALA A 36 -8.99 6.86 11.52
CA ALA A 36 -10.26 7.05 10.81
C ALA A 36 -10.58 5.87 9.88
N THR A 37 -9.58 5.41 9.12
CA THR A 37 -9.71 4.22 8.26
C THR A 37 -9.98 2.98 9.12
N GLY A 38 -9.23 2.77 10.21
CA GLY A 38 -9.43 1.66 11.13
C GLY A 38 -10.85 1.59 11.70
N LYS A 39 -11.46 2.74 12.03
CA LYS A 39 -12.85 2.83 12.48
C LYS A 39 -13.85 2.38 11.42
N LEU A 40 -13.63 2.75 10.16
CA LEU A 40 -14.50 2.33 9.05
C LEU A 40 -14.34 0.83 8.75
N LEU A 41 -13.10 0.34 8.74
CA LEU A 41 -12.79 -1.05 8.46
C LEU A 41 -13.30 -1.98 9.56
N SER A 42 -13.12 -1.63 10.83
CA SER A 42 -13.60 -2.44 11.96
C SER A 42 -15.10 -2.68 11.90
N LYS A 43 -15.88 -1.66 11.51
CA LYS A 43 -17.32 -1.80 11.29
C LYS A 43 -17.65 -2.76 10.15
N LYS A 44 -16.88 -2.71 9.04
CA LYS A 44 -17.10 -3.59 7.88
C LYS A 44 -16.75 -5.06 8.17
N VAL A 45 -15.73 -5.29 9.01
CA VAL A 45 -15.26 -6.62 9.41
C VAL A 45 -16.08 -7.18 10.59
N GLY A 46 -16.99 -6.38 11.17
CA GLY A 46 -17.78 -6.80 12.35
C GLY A 46 -16.99 -6.77 13.66
N LEU A 47 -15.90 -6.04 13.72
CA LEU A 47 -15.07 -5.90 14.91
C LEU A 47 -15.37 -4.58 15.65
N GLY A 48 -15.30 -4.62 16.98
CA GLY A 48 -15.36 -3.40 17.79
C GLY A 48 -14.12 -2.51 17.51
N TYR A 49 -14.33 -1.22 17.23
CA TYR A 49 -13.21 -0.30 17.03
C TYR A 49 -12.51 0.02 18.35
N SER A 50 -11.19 -0.13 18.35
CA SER A 50 -10.32 0.35 19.42
C SER A 50 -9.05 0.95 18.82
N ARG A 51 -8.80 2.23 19.15
CA ARG A 51 -7.57 2.91 18.71
C ARG A 51 -6.31 2.30 19.33
N ALA A 52 -6.40 1.86 20.58
CA ALA A 52 -5.30 1.23 21.29
C ALA A 52 -4.91 -0.11 20.64
N LYS A 53 -5.88 -0.93 20.24
CA LYS A 53 -5.63 -2.21 19.56
C LYS A 53 -4.88 -2.06 18.24
N LEU A 54 -4.84 -0.89 17.61
CA LEU A 54 -4.05 -0.69 16.39
C LEU A 54 -2.53 -0.82 16.64
N THR A 55 -2.07 -0.62 17.88
CA THR A 55 -0.65 -0.73 18.26
C THR A 55 -0.38 -1.80 19.32
N GLU A 56 -1.42 -2.29 19.99
CA GLU A 56 -1.30 -3.25 21.07
C GLU A 56 -1.71 -4.68 20.67
N ASN A 57 -2.34 -4.83 19.49
CA ASN A 57 -2.80 -6.12 19.00
C ASN A 57 -2.48 -6.28 17.52
N ASP A 58 -1.40 -7.01 17.25
CA ASP A 58 -0.88 -7.25 15.90
C ASP A 58 -1.91 -7.93 15.00
N PHE A 59 -2.61 -8.93 15.53
CA PHE A 59 -3.63 -9.65 14.77
C PHE A 59 -4.77 -8.74 14.34
N TYR A 60 -5.23 -7.86 15.24
CA TYR A 60 -6.25 -6.86 14.91
C TYR A 60 -5.78 -5.91 13.81
N ASN A 61 -4.54 -5.42 13.90
CA ASN A 61 -3.98 -4.52 12.91
C ASN A 61 -3.82 -5.20 11.54
N LEU A 62 -3.25 -6.42 11.52
CA LEU A 62 -3.10 -7.23 10.31
C LEU A 62 -4.44 -7.57 9.66
N GLN A 63 -5.45 -7.93 10.46
CA GLN A 63 -6.79 -8.25 9.94
C GLN A 63 -7.43 -7.04 9.24
N LEU A 64 -7.36 -5.85 9.83
CA LEU A 64 -7.88 -4.64 9.23
C LEU A 64 -7.08 -4.24 7.98
N GLY A 65 -5.75 -4.30 8.03
CA GLY A 65 -4.89 -3.93 6.91
C GLY A 65 -5.04 -4.88 5.73
N SER A 66 -5.08 -6.19 5.98
CA SER A 66 -5.31 -7.20 4.95
C SER A 66 -6.69 -7.05 4.30
N PHE A 67 -7.72 -6.80 5.08
CA PHE A 67 -9.04 -6.51 4.55
C PHE A 67 -9.04 -5.24 3.69
N TYR A 68 -8.33 -4.21 4.12
CA TYR A 68 -8.26 -2.95 3.37
C TYR A 68 -7.56 -3.11 2.02
N ILE A 69 -6.37 -3.72 1.98
CA ILE A 69 -5.65 -3.92 0.72
C ILE A 69 -6.41 -4.83 -0.24
N THR A 70 -7.09 -5.87 0.27
CA THR A 70 -7.94 -6.75 -0.53
C THR A 70 -9.12 -5.99 -1.16
N ASN A 71 -9.79 -5.11 -0.41
CA ASN A 71 -10.85 -4.29 -0.97
C ASN A 71 -10.33 -3.35 -2.05
N LEU A 72 -9.18 -2.71 -1.84
CA LEU A 72 -8.55 -1.85 -2.84
C LEU A 72 -8.15 -2.63 -4.09
N TYR A 73 -7.60 -3.82 -3.92
CA TYR A 73 -7.26 -4.70 -5.04
C TYR A 73 -8.50 -5.03 -5.89
N ASN A 74 -9.62 -5.35 -5.25
CA ASN A 74 -10.89 -5.60 -5.94
C ASN A 74 -11.46 -4.31 -6.58
N GLU A 75 -11.39 -3.16 -5.90
CA GLU A 75 -11.85 -1.87 -6.40
C GLU A 75 -11.10 -1.47 -7.69
N PHE A 76 -9.81 -1.81 -7.77
CA PHE A 76 -8.99 -1.53 -8.95
C PHE A 76 -8.84 -2.73 -9.90
N ASN A 77 -9.82 -3.67 -9.90
CA ASN A 77 -9.91 -4.80 -10.82
C ASN A 77 -8.65 -5.67 -10.89
N GLY A 78 -8.03 -5.94 -9.74
CA GLY A 78 -6.84 -6.79 -9.66
C GLY A 78 -5.51 -6.09 -9.89
N SER A 79 -5.49 -4.78 -10.14
CA SER A 79 -4.26 -4.02 -10.32
C SER A 79 -3.55 -3.79 -8.98
N ILE A 80 -2.45 -4.53 -8.75
CA ILE A 80 -1.70 -4.45 -7.50
C ILE A 80 -1.05 -3.08 -7.30
N TYR A 81 -0.45 -2.48 -8.33
CA TYR A 81 0.21 -1.18 -8.23
C TYR A 81 -0.78 -0.04 -7.93
N MET A 82 -2.01 -0.11 -8.48
CA MET A 82 -3.07 0.83 -8.15
C MET A 82 -3.59 0.65 -6.72
N ALA A 83 -3.76 -0.60 -6.28
CA ALA A 83 -4.16 -0.91 -4.92
C ALA A 83 -3.13 -0.41 -3.89
N LEU A 84 -1.84 -0.59 -4.16
CA LEU A 84 -0.75 -0.07 -3.34
C LEU A 84 -0.74 1.47 -3.31
N ALA A 85 -0.87 2.11 -4.48
CA ALA A 85 -0.97 3.56 -4.57
C ALA A 85 -2.18 4.10 -3.80
N ALA A 86 -3.33 3.40 -3.86
CA ALA A 86 -4.54 3.74 -3.13
C ALA A 86 -4.41 3.50 -1.62
N TYR A 87 -3.70 2.46 -1.21
CA TYR A 87 -3.43 2.20 0.19
C TYR A 87 -2.63 3.34 0.82
N ASN A 88 -1.61 3.82 0.14
CA ASN A 88 -0.73 4.89 0.63
C ASN A 88 -1.35 6.30 0.48
N ALA A 89 -1.88 6.62 -0.70
CA ALA A 89 -2.35 7.98 -1.02
C ALA A 89 -3.87 8.17 -0.89
N GLY A 90 -4.62 7.08 -0.82
CA GLY A 90 -6.09 7.07 -0.84
C GLY A 90 -6.69 6.84 -2.23
N PRO A 91 -7.82 6.09 -2.33
CA PRO A 91 -8.42 5.67 -3.60
C PRO A 91 -8.89 6.84 -4.47
N HIS A 92 -9.40 7.92 -3.87
CA HIS A 92 -9.84 9.12 -4.62
C HIS A 92 -8.71 9.78 -5.41
N ARG A 93 -7.47 9.73 -4.91
CA ARG A 93 -6.31 10.28 -5.63
C ARG A 93 -5.94 9.41 -6.81
N VAL A 94 -5.94 8.09 -6.64
CA VAL A 94 -5.70 7.14 -7.73
C VAL A 94 -6.74 7.30 -8.83
N THR A 95 -8.02 7.40 -8.51
CA THR A 95 -9.10 7.67 -9.48
C THR A 95 -8.85 8.97 -10.25
N ARG A 96 -8.37 10.02 -9.57
CA ARG A 96 -8.01 11.28 -10.22
C ARG A 96 -6.80 11.13 -11.15
N TRP A 97 -5.81 10.34 -10.77
CA TRP A 97 -4.63 10.08 -11.59
C TRP A 97 -4.96 9.26 -12.84
N ILE A 98 -5.84 8.27 -12.71
CA ILE A 98 -6.38 7.51 -13.86
C ILE A 98 -7.05 8.45 -14.87
N ARG A 99 -7.87 9.38 -14.41
CA ARG A 99 -8.53 10.37 -15.29
C ARG A 99 -7.54 11.31 -15.98
N ARG A 100 -6.45 11.65 -15.29
CA ARG A 100 -5.47 12.62 -15.79
C ARG A 100 -4.45 12.01 -16.73
N PHE A 101 -3.95 10.82 -16.42
CA PHE A 101 -2.82 10.19 -17.11
C PHE A 101 -3.23 9.06 -18.04
N GLY A 102 -4.46 8.60 -17.95
CA GLY A 102 -4.96 7.41 -18.63
C GLY A 102 -5.06 6.22 -17.67
N ASP A 103 -5.80 5.21 -18.13
CA ASP A 103 -5.98 3.96 -17.38
C ASP A 103 -5.02 2.90 -17.93
N PRO A 104 -4.00 2.50 -17.17
CA PRO A 104 -3.02 1.53 -17.65
C PRO A 104 -3.61 0.11 -17.85
N ARG A 105 -4.78 -0.18 -17.28
CA ARG A 105 -5.49 -1.45 -17.49
C ARG A 105 -6.10 -1.56 -18.89
N THR A 106 -6.15 -0.47 -19.64
CA THR A 106 -6.72 -0.40 -21.00
C THR A 106 -5.66 -0.29 -22.09
N ASN A 107 -4.39 -0.55 -21.78
CA ASN A 107 -3.24 -0.41 -22.68
C ASN A 107 -3.06 1.01 -23.26
N LYS A 108 -3.68 2.03 -22.67
CA LYS A 108 -3.51 3.44 -23.07
C LYS A 108 -2.21 4.06 -22.58
N ILE A 109 -1.65 3.48 -21.53
CA ILE A 109 -0.39 3.88 -20.94
C ILE A 109 0.25 2.64 -20.31
N ASP A 110 1.56 2.56 -20.39
CA ASP A 110 2.32 1.49 -19.73
C ASP A 110 2.21 1.60 -18.21
N PRO A 111 2.03 0.49 -17.47
CA PRO A 111 1.95 0.50 -16.00
C PRO A 111 3.18 1.13 -15.33
N ILE A 112 4.37 0.93 -15.87
CA ILE A 112 5.61 1.52 -15.32
C ILE A 112 5.58 3.04 -15.49
N ASP A 113 5.24 3.52 -16.71
CA ASP A 113 5.10 4.96 -16.98
C ASP A 113 4.02 5.57 -16.09
N TRP A 114 2.92 4.88 -15.86
CA TRP A 114 1.86 5.36 -14.97
C TRP A 114 2.34 5.51 -13.53
N ILE A 115 3.14 4.56 -13.02
CA ILE A 115 3.74 4.63 -11.68
C ILE A 115 4.67 5.85 -11.59
N GLU A 116 5.49 6.10 -12.63
CA GLU A 116 6.40 7.25 -12.67
C GLU A 116 5.66 8.59 -12.70
N LEU A 117 4.47 8.64 -13.29
CA LEU A 117 3.63 9.83 -13.32
C LEU A 117 2.92 10.13 -11.99
N ILE A 118 2.98 9.24 -10.99
CA ILE A 118 2.41 9.51 -9.66
C ILE A 118 3.04 10.78 -9.08
N PRO A 119 2.25 11.86 -8.81
CA PRO A 119 2.80 13.15 -8.41
C PRO A 119 3.48 13.15 -7.04
N PHE A 120 3.11 12.18 -6.18
CA PHE A 120 3.64 12.05 -4.82
C PHE A 120 4.85 11.11 -4.84
N SER A 121 6.03 11.68 -4.70
CA SER A 121 7.28 10.91 -4.65
C SER A 121 7.27 9.83 -3.56
N GLU A 122 6.64 10.10 -2.41
CA GLU A 122 6.47 9.13 -1.34
C GLU A 122 5.64 7.92 -1.81
N THR A 123 4.50 8.16 -2.46
CA THR A 123 3.62 7.09 -2.96
C THR A 123 4.29 6.31 -4.10
N ARG A 124 4.96 7.00 -5.03
CA ARG A 124 5.70 6.36 -6.11
C ARG A 124 6.78 5.42 -5.57
N ASN A 125 7.62 5.91 -4.67
CA ASN A 125 8.66 5.10 -4.03
C ASN A 125 8.07 3.92 -3.23
N TYR A 126 6.94 4.14 -2.54
CA TYR A 126 6.25 3.08 -1.82
C TYR A 126 5.79 1.97 -2.75
N VAL A 127 5.13 2.30 -3.86
CA VAL A 127 4.67 1.32 -4.85
C VAL A 127 5.84 0.51 -5.41
N GLN A 128 6.90 1.19 -5.88
CA GLN A 128 8.08 0.55 -6.44
C GLN A 128 8.71 -0.44 -5.46
N ARG A 129 8.96 -0.02 -4.22
CA ARG A 129 9.61 -0.85 -3.19
C ARG A 129 8.77 -2.04 -2.75
N VAL A 130 7.44 -1.86 -2.65
CA VAL A 130 6.58 -2.99 -2.28
C VAL A 130 6.55 -4.02 -3.41
N ILE A 131 6.51 -3.59 -4.68
CA ILE A 131 6.59 -4.50 -5.83
C ILE A 131 7.93 -5.25 -5.85
N GLU A 132 9.05 -4.56 -5.65
CA GLU A 132 10.38 -5.18 -5.51
C GLU A 132 10.41 -6.22 -4.38
N ASN A 133 9.92 -5.85 -3.20
CA ASN A 133 9.86 -6.77 -2.06
C ASN A 133 8.97 -8.00 -2.34
N ILE A 134 7.84 -7.85 -3.01
CA ILE A 134 7.00 -8.98 -3.40
C ILE A 134 7.79 -9.99 -4.25
N GLN A 135 8.64 -9.51 -5.17
CA GLN A 135 9.49 -10.40 -5.98
C GLN A 135 10.51 -11.15 -5.13
N VAL A 136 11.19 -10.42 -4.23
CA VAL A 136 12.17 -11.03 -3.30
C VAL A 136 11.49 -12.09 -2.43
N TYR A 137 10.32 -11.79 -1.86
CA TYR A 137 9.60 -12.76 -1.04
C TYR A 137 9.11 -13.97 -1.84
N LYS A 138 8.63 -13.79 -3.05
CA LYS A 138 8.26 -14.90 -3.94
C LYS A 138 9.46 -15.80 -4.20
N PHE A 139 10.62 -15.23 -4.50
CA PHE A 139 11.85 -15.99 -4.71
C PHE A 139 12.25 -16.79 -3.46
N VAL A 140 12.25 -16.14 -2.29
CA VAL A 140 12.66 -16.78 -1.02
C VAL A 140 11.69 -17.89 -0.60
N LEU A 141 10.39 -17.66 -0.75
CA LEU A 141 9.36 -18.60 -0.27
C LEU A 141 9.08 -19.74 -1.26
N GLU A 142 9.09 -19.44 -2.56
CA GLU A 142 8.70 -20.41 -3.61
C GLU A 142 9.92 -21.09 -4.25
N LYS A 143 11.15 -20.64 -3.96
CA LYS A 143 12.40 -21.08 -4.62
C LYS A 143 12.32 -21.05 -6.16
N LYS A 144 11.48 -20.19 -6.71
CA LYS A 144 11.29 -20.02 -8.15
C LYS A 144 12.11 -18.85 -8.67
N ASP A 145 12.64 -19.00 -9.87
CA ASP A 145 13.46 -18.00 -10.54
C ASP A 145 12.68 -16.70 -10.78
N VAL A 146 13.28 -15.56 -10.44
CA VAL A 146 12.65 -14.23 -10.45
C VAL A 146 12.51 -13.66 -11.87
N SER A 147 13.14 -14.26 -12.86
CA SER A 147 13.36 -13.65 -14.17
C SER A 147 12.12 -13.31 -15.01
N ASN A 148 10.92 -13.81 -14.65
CA ASN A 148 9.73 -13.64 -15.47
C ASN A 148 8.48 -13.13 -14.72
N ASN A 149 8.62 -12.57 -13.51
CA ASN A 149 7.44 -12.34 -12.65
C ASN A 149 6.97 -10.88 -12.54
N ILE A 150 7.80 -9.89 -12.92
CA ILE A 150 7.41 -8.48 -12.86
C ILE A 150 6.32 -8.19 -13.88
N ASP A 151 6.46 -8.70 -15.09
CA ASP A 151 5.47 -8.53 -16.15
C ASP A 151 4.10 -9.11 -15.75
N GLN A 152 4.07 -10.27 -15.09
CA GLN A 152 2.83 -10.87 -14.60
C GLN A 152 2.14 -10.06 -13.49
N LEU A 153 2.89 -9.29 -12.70
CA LEU A 153 2.31 -8.43 -11.65
C LEU A 153 1.78 -7.11 -12.19
N LEU A 154 2.36 -6.62 -13.28
CA LEU A 154 2.02 -5.33 -13.87
C LEU A 154 0.98 -5.44 -14.98
N PHE A 155 0.94 -6.56 -15.69
CA PHE A 155 0.14 -6.72 -16.93
C PHE A 155 -1.00 -7.76 -16.81
N ASN A 156 -1.23 -8.35 -15.64
CA ASN A 156 -2.45 -9.09 -15.31
C ASN A 156 -3.42 -8.17 -14.60
#